data_8315bb33ca90b98882ef105168e8bde3
#
_entry.id   8315bb33ca90b98882ef105168e8bde3
#
_cell.length_a   1.000
_cell.length_b   1.000
_cell.length_c   1.000
_cell.angle_alpha   90.00
_cell.angle_beta   90.00
_cell.angle_gamma   90.00
#
_symmetry.space_group_name_H-M   'P 1'
#
loop_
_entity.id
_entity.type
_entity.pdbx_description
1 polymer ?
#
loop_
_entity_poly.entity_id
_entity_poly.type
_entity_poly.pdbx_seq_one_letter_code
_entity_poly.pdbx_strand_id
1 'polypeptide(L)'
;STVVLAPACISPALPMILRSATAALLAASTLFDLIVGASSICGSSWLESAGATYAENQALRWIADLAGFGPNAGGAFVSGGTAGNLSALVAARHQWRRGKPDLAPLRGLVISSKGAHASVKQATYVMDVDLLEVGGDRLTGEDVEQAIAGLSELDRKRLFAVACTAGTTNLGVIDDIQGIGEVSQEHNVWMHVDGAYGGAGLAAPSIRDAFNGIEMAHSFIVDPHKWLFAPFDCCALIYQEPSLAREAHQQQGAYLEVVYDGVWNVSDYAHHLSRRARGLPLWFSLATHGTKAYADAVEQTLTVAKEAAVCIERHPELELVAEQNLSICVFRRKGWLADDYAQWSDHQLQTGQSFVTPTKHNGETVLRFCIVNPRTTVQHIEEILASL
;
A
#
# COMPACT_ATOMS: atom_id res chain seq x y z
N SER A 1 -2.41 9.75 -9.90
CA SER A 1 -3.21 9.17 -10.99
C SER A 1 -2.50 7.92 -11.47
N THR A 2 -3.05 6.78 -11.17
CA THR A 2 -2.46 5.46 -11.44
C THR A 2 -2.85 5.08 -12.86
N VAL A 3 -1.90 4.63 -13.68
CA VAL A 3 -2.23 3.89 -14.90
C VAL A 3 -2.89 2.60 -14.45
N VAL A 4 -4.18 2.62 -14.31
CA VAL A 4 -4.99 1.43 -14.42
C VAL A 4 -5.28 1.36 -15.91
N LEU A 5 -4.69 0.40 -16.63
CA LEU A 5 -5.28 0.01 -17.91
C LEU A 5 -6.71 -0.39 -17.55
N ALA A 6 -7.67 0.50 -17.87
CA ALA A 6 -9.07 0.27 -17.58
C ALA A 6 -9.44 -1.14 -18.04
N PRO A 7 -10.26 -1.89 -17.30
CA PRO A 7 -10.87 -3.06 -17.88
C PRO A 7 -11.61 -2.54 -19.13
N ALA A 8 -11.15 -2.97 -20.29
CA ALA A 8 -11.78 -2.61 -21.56
C ALA A 8 -13.29 -2.78 -21.38
N CYS A 9 -14.04 -1.72 -21.69
CA CYS A 9 -15.49 -1.76 -21.77
C CYS A 9 -15.92 -3.08 -22.35
N ILE A 10 -16.84 -3.76 -21.68
CA ILE A 10 -17.37 -5.08 -21.96
C ILE A 10 -17.41 -5.33 -23.47
N SER A 11 -16.34 -5.97 -23.97
CA SER A 11 -16.19 -6.40 -25.37
C SER A 11 -16.58 -7.87 -25.47
N PRO A 12 -17.09 -8.35 -26.61
CA PRO A 12 -17.46 -9.76 -26.83
C PRO A 12 -16.31 -10.79 -26.69
N ALA A 13 -15.14 -10.38 -26.22
CA ALA A 13 -13.98 -11.24 -25.92
C ALA A 13 -14.01 -11.92 -24.53
N LEU A 14 -15.12 -11.86 -23.79
CA LEU A 14 -15.28 -12.48 -22.47
C LEU A 14 -14.80 -13.96 -22.38
N PRO A 15 -14.97 -14.82 -23.41
CA PRO A 15 -14.52 -16.21 -23.33
C PRO A 15 -12.98 -16.39 -23.40
N MET A 16 -12.23 -15.42 -23.95
CA MET A 16 -10.77 -15.51 -24.03
C MET A 16 -10.08 -15.02 -22.74
N ILE A 17 -10.80 -14.25 -21.92
CA ILE A 17 -10.31 -13.64 -20.68
C ILE A 17 -10.03 -14.69 -19.59
N LEU A 18 -10.71 -15.83 -19.63
CA LEU A 18 -10.63 -16.88 -18.60
C LEU A 18 -9.49 -17.89 -18.80
N ARG A 19 -8.64 -17.74 -19.81
CA ARG A 19 -7.64 -18.76 -20.18
C ARG A 19 -6.22 -18.52 -19.64
N SER A 20 -5.91 -17.38 -19.02
CA SER A 20 -4.63 -17.20 -18.34
C SER A 20 -4.79 -17.28 -16.82
N ALA A 21 -3.84 -17.90 -16.13
CA ALA A 21 -3.88 -18.04 -14.66
C ALA A 21 -4.06 -16.68 -13.95
N THR A 22 -3.48 -15.62 -14.48
CA THR A 22 -3.55 -14.26 -13.95
C THR A 22 -4.89 -13.55 -14.15
N ALA A 23 -5.59 -13.85 -15.26
CA ALA A 23 -6.99 -13.42 -15.44
C ALA A 23 -7.92 -14.12 -14.44
N ALA A 24 -7.56 -15.34 -14.03
CA ALA A 24 -8.33 -16.11 -13.07
C ALA A 24 -8.29 -15.51 -11.65
N LEU A 25 -7.16 -14.94 -11.21
CA LEU A 25 -7.04 -14.31 -9.89
C LEU A 25 -8.05 -13.18 -9.70
N LEU A 26 -8.08 -12.23 -10.62
CA LEU A 26 -9.01 -11.11 -10.59
C LEU A 26 -10.47 -11.58 -10.77
N ALA A 27 -10.72 -12.52 -11.67
CA ALA A 27 -12.06 -13.04 -11.90
C ALA A 27 -12.62 -13.76 -10.67
N ALA A 28 -11.81 -14.61 -10.02
CA ALA A 28 -12.22 -15.33 -8.81
C ALA A 28 -12.56 -14.36 -7.68
N SER A 29 -11.69 -13.38 -7.41
CA SER A 29 -11.94 -12.39 -6.36
C SER A 29 -13.16 -11.51 -6.66
N THR A 30 -13.34 -11.06 -7.91
CA THR A 30 -14.49 -10.23 -8.32
C THR A 30 -15.81 -10.99 -8.23
N LEU A 31 -15.85 -12.24 -8.69
CA LEU A 31 -17.05 -13.09 -8.58
C LEU A 31 -17.41 -13.34 -7.11
N PHE A 32 -16.42 -13.58 -6.27
CA PHE A 32 -16.67 -13.80 -4.85
C PHE A 32 -17.09 -12.52 -4.12
N ASP A 33 -16.66 -11.34 -4.60
CA ASP A 33 -17.13 -10.06 -4.06
C ASP A 33 -18.63 -9.84 -4.26
N LEU A 34 -19.21 -10.34 -5.35
CA LEU A 34 -20.67 -10.36 -5.53
C LEU A 34 -21.35 -11.20 -4.45
N ILE A 35 -20.77 -12.34 -4.08
CA ILE A 35 -21.31 -13.20 -3.01
C ILE A 35 -21.22 -12.47 -1.66
N VAL A 36 -20.09 -11.85 -1.36
CA VAL A 36 -19.90 -11.08 -0.12
C VAL A 36 -20.90 -9.93 -0.04
N GLY A 37 -21.13 -9.22 -1.15
CA GLY A 37 -22.13 -8.15 -1.23
C GLY A 37 -23.57 -8.67 -1.03
N ALA A 38 -23.92 -9.75 -1.73
CA ALA A 38 -25.26 -10.35 -1.65
C ALA A 38 -25.55 -10.94 -0.26
N SER A 39 -24.54 -11.47 0.44
CA SER A 39 -24.69 -12.06 1.78
C SER A 39 -24.76 -11.04 2.89
N SER A 40 -24.44 -9.76 2.63
CA SER A 40 -24.46 -8.65 3.60
C SER A 40 -23.74 -8.98 4.92
N ILE A 41 -22.58 -9.63 4.84
CA ILE A 41 -21.81 -10.07 6.01
C ILE A 41 -21.30 -8.86 6.78
N CYS A 42 -21.67 -8.75 8.07
CA CYS A 42 -21.07 -7.81 8.99
C CYS A 42 -19.72 -8.36 9.48
N GLY A 43 -18.63 -7.77 9.03
CA GLY A 43 -17.27 -8.23 9.37
C GLY A 43 -16.69 -7.61 10.64
N SER A 44 -17.50 -7.18 11.60
CA SER A 44 -17.05 -6.40 12.77
C SER A 44 -16.49 -7.27 13.88
N SER A 45 -17.16 -8.38 14.19
CA SER A 45 -16.82 -9.23 15.32
C SER A 45 -16.83 -10.71 14.97
N TRP A 46 -16.18 -11.50 15.83
CA TRP A 46 -16.22 -12.96 15.73
C TRP A 46 -17.63 -13.49 15.88
N LEU A 47 -18.41 -12.97 16.81
CA LEU A 47 -19.77 -13.43 17.06
C LEU A 47 -20.69 -13.27 15.84
N GLU A 48 -20.54 -12.16 15.12
CA GLU A 48 -21.38 -11.86 13.95
C GLU A 48 -20.94 -12.64 12.70
N SER A 49 -19.64 -12.96 12.58
CA SER A 49 -19.09 -13.52 11.34
C SER A 49 -17.80 -14.32 11.55
N ALA A 50 -17.81 -15.32 12.43
CA ALA A 50 -16.64 -16.14 12.74
C ALA A 50 -15.93 -16.69 11.50
N GLY A 51 -16.69 -17.25 10.54
CA GLY A 51 -16.13 -17.77 9.30
C GLY A 51 -15.44 -16.73 8.44
N ALA A 52 -16.01 -15.53 8.33
CA ALA A 52 -15.41 -14.42 7.59
C ALA A 52 -14.16 -13.88 8.30
N THR A 53 -14.21 -13.73 9.62
CA THR A 53 -13.06 -13.31 10.44
C THR A 53 -11.91 -14.31 10.35
N TYR A 54 -12.21 -15.62 10.41
CA TYR A 54 -11.21 -16.67 10.24
C TYR A 54 -10.52 -16.61 8.87
N ALA A 55 -11.31 -16.48 7.80
CA ALA A 55 -10.80 -16.37 6.44
C ALA A 55 -9.95 -15.12 6.22
N GLU A 56 -10.41 -13.96 6.72
CA GLU A 56 -9.62 -12.72 6.65
C GLU A 56 -8.30 -12.85 7.41
N ASN A 57 -8.30 -13.48 8.59
CA ASN A 57 -7.09 -13.71 9.37
C ASN A 57 -6.08 -14.63 8.66
N GLN A 58 -6.55 -15.63 7.89
CA GLN A 58 -5.67 -16.44 7.06
C GLN A 58 -4.99 -15.62 5.95
N ALA A 59 -5.74 -14.72 5.29
CA ALA A 59 -5.17 -13.83 4.28
C ALA A 59 -4.19 -12.81 4.90
N LEU A 60 -4.51 -12.24 6.06
CA LEU A 60 -3.61 -11.37 6.83
C LEU A 60 -2.34 -12.12 7.26
N ARG A 61 -2.47 -13.38 7.69
CA ARG A 61 -1.31 -14.20 8.07
C ARG A 61 -0.36 -14.40 6.89
N TRP A 62 -0.88 -14.71 5.70
CA TRP A 62 -0.05 -14.80 4.50
C TRP A 62 0.74 -13.53 4.23
N ILE A 63 0.10 -12.36 4.32
CA ILE A 63 0.78 -11.07 4.10
C ILE A 63 1.82 -10.81 5.21
N ALA A 64 1.49 -11.13 6.46
CA ALA A 64 2.42 -11.00 7.58
C ALA A 64 3.64 -11.93 7.43
N ASP A 65 3.44 -13.16 6.93
CA ASP A 65 4.53 -14.10 6.63
C ASP A 65 5.44 -13.56 5.51
N LEU A 66 4.87 -12.93 4.49
CA LEU A 66 5.64 -12.24 3.46
C LEU A 66 6.50 -11.12 4.05
N ALA A 67 6.04 -10.38 5.02
CA ALA A 67 6.80 -9.34 5.72
C ALA A 67 7.75 -9.89 6.81
N GLY A 68 7.81 -11.20 7.02
CA GLY A 68 8.64 -11.81 8.07
C GLY A 68 8.17 -11.52 9.50
N PHE A 69 6.92 -11.12 9.68
CA PHE A 69 6.36 -10.85 10.99
C PHE A 69 6.15 -12.13 11.80
N GLY A 70 6.33 -12.05 13.11
CA GLY A 70 6.17 -13.16 14.03
C GLY A 70 4.79 -13.82 14.01
N PRO A 71 4.64 -15.01 14.61
CA PRO A 71 3.40 -15.81 14.52
C PRO A 71 2.19 -15.12 15.19
N ASN A 72 2.43 -14.18 16.09
CA ASN A 72 1.38 -13.44 16.78
C ASN A 72 0.90 -12.20 16.01
N ALA A 73 1.58 -11.83 14.93
CA ALA A 73 1.20 -10.67 14.13
C ALA A 73 -0.18 -10.84 13.51
N GLY A 74 -0.90 -9.73 13.42
CA GLY A 74 -2.25 -9.68 12.86
C GLY A 74 -2.78 -8.27 12.79
N GLY A 75 -4.05 -8.13 12.42
CA GLY A 75 -4.65 -6.81 12.27
C GLY A 75 -6.04 -6.88 11.66
N ALA A 76 -6.32 -6.01 10.69
CA ALA A 76 -7.62 -5.92 10.05
C ALA A 76 -7.51 -5.51 8.58
N PHE A 77 -8.48 -5.90 7.76
CA PHE A 77 -8.68 -5.27 6.47
C PHE A 77 -9.49 -3.96 6.64
N VAL A 78 -8.94 -2.88 6.13
CA VAL A 78 -9.56 -1.54 6.11
C VAL A 78 -9.86 -1.11 4.67
N SER A 79 -10.54 0.03 4.50
CA SER A 79 -11.01 0.49 3.18
C SER A 79 -9.89 0.94 2.22
N GLY A 80 -8.71 1.26 2.72
CA GLY A 80 -7.60 1.70 1.88
C GLY A 80 -6.43 2.20 2.71
N GLY A 81 -5.28 2.46 2.07
CA GLY A 81 -4.06 2.91 2.72
C GLY A 81 -4.25 4.13 3.61
N THR A 82 -5.15 5.06 3.23
CA THR A 82 -5.47 6.24 4.08
C THR A 82 -6.03 5.83 5.45
N ALA A 83 -6.96 4.89 5.47
CA ALA A 83 -7.52 4.38 6.73
C ALA A 83 -6.50 3.54 7.51
N GLY A 84 -5.66 2.79 6.79
CA GLY A 84 -4.57 2.00 7.37
C GLY A 84 -3.52 2.87 8.04
N ASN A 85 -3.00 3.87 7.32
CA ASN A 85 -2.01 4.83 7.85
C ASN A 85 -2.55 5.57 9.08
N LEU A 86 -3.80 6.05 9.02
CA LEU A 86 -4.44 6.71 10.16
C LEU A 86 -4.52 5.78 11.37
N SER A 87 -5.03 4.55 11.19
CA SER A 87 -5.19 3.59 12.30
C SER A 87 -3.85 3.20 12.91
N ALA A 88 -2.83 2.96 12.08
CA ALA A 88 -1.48 2.64 12.54
C ALA A 88 -0.87 3.77 13.39
N LEU A 89 -0.98 5.02 12.91
CA LEU A 89 -0.46 6.18 13.62
C LEU A 89 -1.26 6.51 14.89
N VAL A 90 -2.56 6.21 14.92
CA VAL A 90 -3.38 6.31 16.15
C VAL A 90 -2.87 5.33 17.20
N ALA A 91 -2.58 4.07 16.82
CA ALA A 91 -2.00 3.08 17.71
C ALA A 91 -0.63 3.52 18.23
N ALA A 92 0.24 4.02 17.34
CA ALA A 92 1.54 4.56 17.70
C ALA A 92 1.46 5.71 18.73
N ARG A 93 0.56 6.68 18.48
CA ARG A 93 0.35 7.81 19.41
C ARG A 93 -0.20 7.33 20.76
N HIS A 94 -1.10 6.36 20.77
CA HIS A 94 -1.62 5.80 22.01
C HIS A 94 -0.49 5.18 22.86
N GLN A 95 0.37 4.36 22.24
CA GLN A 95 1.49 3.72 22.92
C GLN A 95 2.52 4.73 23.42
N TRP A 96 2.80 5.78 22.64
CA TRP A 96 3.69 6.86 23.06
C TRP A 96 3.21 7.56 24.34
N ARG A 97 1.89 7.78 24.49
CA ARG A 97 1.27 8.41 25.67
C ARG A 97 1.06 7.46 26.85
N ARG A 98 1.08 6.15 26.60
CA ARG A 98 0.74 5.13 27.60
C ARG A 98 1.60 5.25 28.84
N GLY A 99 0.97 5.43 30.03
CA GLY A 99 1.68 5.57 31.30
C GLY A 99 2.52 6.84 31.47
N LYS A 100 2.35 7.84 30.57
CA LYS A 100 3.12 9.08 30.56
C LYS A 100 2.19 10.30 30.54
N PRO A 101 1.59 10.66 31.69
CA PRO A 101 0.60 11.74 31.75
C PRO A 101 1.17 13.11 31.39
N ASP A 102 2.48 13.33 31.55
CA ASP A 102 3.21 14.53 31.15
C ASP A 102 3.24 14.75 29.63
N LEU A 103 3.09 13.68 28.84
CA LEU A 103 2.99 13.77 27.39
C LEU A 103 1.58 14.05 26.88
N ALA A 104 0.56 13.85 27.71
CA ALA A 104 -0.84 14.01 27.29
C ALA A 104 -1.17 15.38 26.67
N PRO A 105 -0.67 16.53 27.22
CA PRO A 105 -0.93 17.85 26.65
C PRO A 105 -0.07 18.17 25.42
N LEU A 106 0.95 17.37 25.09
CA LEU A 106 1.84 17.64 23.98
C LEU A 106 1.26 17.20 22.65
N ARG A 107 1.42 18.04 21.62
CA ARG A 107 1.26 17.57 20.23
C ARG A 107 2.37 16.59 19.90
N GLY A 108 2.03 15.42 19.42
CA GLY A 108 2.99 14.45 18.95
C GLY A 108 3.70 14.91 17.67
N LEU A 109 4.83 14.28 17.36
CA LEU A 109 5.60 14.51 16.14
C LEU A 109 5.79 13.19 15.39
N VAL A 110 5.60 13.21 14.07
CA VAL A 110 5.90 12.12 13.15
C VAL A 110 6.99 12.57 12.19
N ILE A 111 7.94 11.69 11.88
CA ILE A 111 8.89 11.88 10.77
C ILE A 111 8.40 11.06 9.59
N SER A 112 8.46 11.62 8.38
CA SER A 112 8.24 10.88 7.13
C SER A 112 9.10 11.41 5.98
N SER A 113 9.17 10.65 4.90
CA SER A 113 9.78 11.07 3.64
C SER A 113 8.97 12.20 2.98
N LYS A 114 9.65 13.10 2.27
CA LYS A 114 9.00 14.08 1.37
C LYS A 114 8.24 13.40 0.24
N GLY A 115 8.65 12.17 -0.13
CA GLY A 115 7.99 11.33 -1.12
C GLY A 115 6.81 10.51 -0.59
N ALA A 116 6.51 10.59 0.73
CA ALA A 116 5.41 9.85 1.34
C ALA A 116 4.06 10.22 0.73
N HIS A 117 3.16 9.25 0.69
CA HIS A 117 1.81 9.49 0.18
C HIS A 117 1.07 10.53 1.04
N ALA A 118 0.24 11.37 0.40
CA ALA A 118 -0.51 12.44 1.07
C ALA A 118 -1.39 11.95 2.24
N SER A 119 -1.72 10.67 2.31
CA SER A 119 -2.47 10.08 3.42
C SER A 119 -1.73 10.12 4.76
N VAL A 120 -0.39 10.08 4.75
CA VAL A 120 0.42 10.23 5.99
C VAL A 120 0.24 11.64 6.53
N LYS A 121 0.39 12.66 5.68
CA LYS A 121 0.14 14.07 6.04
C LYS A 121 -1.32 14.29 6.47
N GLN A 122 -2.26 13.69 5.77
CA GLN A 122 -3.69 13.77 6.15
C GLN A 122 -3.95 13.11 7.51
N ALA A 123 -3.31 11.98 7.81
CA ALA A 123 -3.42 11.33 9.11
C ALA A 123 -2.89 12.22 10.23
N THR A 124 -1.73 12.87 10.05
CA THR A 124 -1.19 13.81 11.06
C THR A 124 -2.11 15.01 11.26
N TYR A 125 -2.72 15.55 10.20
CA TYR A 125 -3.70 16.62 10.30
C TYR A 125 -4.95 16.20 11.11
N VAL A 126 -5.53 15.04 10.79
CA VAL A 126 -6.70 14.51 11.51
C VAL A 126 -6.42 14.24 12.98
N MET A 127 -5.21 13.77 13.28
CA MET A 127 -4.75 13.47 14.64
C MET A 127 -4.33 14.70 15.44
N ASP A 128 -4.23 15.86 14.81
CA ASP A 128 -3.67 17.08 15.42
C ASP A 128 -2.25 16.86 15.97
N VAL A 129 -1.37 16.30 15.13
CA VAL A 129 0.07 16.11 15.41
C VAL A 129 0.90 16.78 14.34
N ASP A 130 2.16 17.05 14.65
CA ASP A 130 3.08 17.68 13.73
C ASP A 130 3.75 16.64 12.82
N LEU A 131 4.11 17.04 11.60
CA LEU A 131 4.83 16.23 10.63
C LEU A 131 6.16 16.92 10.30
N LEU A 132 7.27 16.19 10.42
CA LEU A 132 8.58 16.58 9.93
C LEU A 132 8.89 15.76 8.68
N GLU A 133 8.84 16.41 7.52
CA GLU A 133 9.20 15.80 6.24
C GLU A 133 10.70 15.93 5.99
N VAL A 134 11.41 14.81 5.86
CA VAL A 134 12.88 14.75 5.69
C VAL A 134 13.28 13.97 4.45
N GLY A 135 14.57 13.98 4.11
CA GLY A 135 15.08 13.24 2.95
C GLY A 135 14.67 13.83 1.60
N GLY A 136 14.87 13.05 0.56
CA GLY A 136 14.50 13.36 -0.83
C GLY A 136 13.45 12.40 -1.38
N ASP A 137 13.72 11.82 -2.57
CA ASP A 137 12.88 10.79 -3.19
C ASP A 137 12.91 9.45 -2.42
N ARG A 138 13.97 9.21 -1.66
CA ARG A 138 14.17 8.07 -0.78
C ARG A 138 14.54 8.58 0.62
N LEU A 139 13.90 8.06 1.65
CA LEU A 139 14.27 8.28 3.05
C LEU A 139 15.27 7.21 3.46
N THR A 140 16.34 7.63 4.16
CA THR A 140 17.37 6.73 4.70
C THR A 140 17.40 6.75 6.22
N GLY A 141 18.01 5.71 6.84
CA GLY A 141 18.26 5.71 8.29
C GLY A 141 19.10 6.92 8.70
N GLU A 142 20.10 7.30 7.89
CA GLU A 142 20.93 8.49 8.15
C GLU A 142 20.12 9.79 8.14
N ASP A 143 19.19 9.96 7.19
CA ASP A 143 18.29 11.13 7.16
C ASP A 143 17.44 11.22 8.43
N VAL A 144 16.93 10.08 8.92
CA VAL A 144 16.14 10.03 10.16
C VAL A 144 17.00 10.36 11.37
N GLU A 145 18.20 9.77 11.47
CA GLU A 145 19.14 10.04 12.56
C GLU A 145 19.55 11.51 12.61
N GLN A 146 19.91 12.10 11.47
CA GLN A 146 20.25 13.52 11.37
C GLN A 146 19.06 14.41 11.77
N ALA A 147 17.85 14.05 11.35
CA ALA A 147 16.65 14.79 11.74
C ALA A 147 16.43 14.74 13.26
N ILE A 148 16.54 13.55 13.88
CA ILE A 148 16.40 13.38 15.33
C ILE A 148 17.50 14.14 16.10
N ALA A 149 18.75 14.08 15.63
CA ALA A 149 19.86 14.81 16.22
C ALA A 149 19.63 16.33 16.22
N GLY A 150 18.98 16.85 15.17
CA GLY A 150 18.63 18.27 15.03
C GLY A 150 17.44 18.73 15.87
N LEU A 151 16.64 17.82 16.44
CA LEU A 151 15.48 18.17 17.24
C LEU A 151 15.86 18.80 18.58
N SER A 152 15.04 19.75 19.06
CA SER A 152 15.08 20.22 20.43
C SER A 152 14.78 19.08 21.43
N GLU A 153 15.16 19.24 22.69
CA GLU A 153 14.82 18.24 23.74
C GLU A 153 13.31 18.03 23.84
N LEU A 154 12.51 19.09 23.70
CA LEU A 154 11.06 19.00 23.69
C LEU A 154 10.55 18.20 22.48
N ASP A 155 11.07 18.48 21.29
CA ASP A 155 10.61 17.82 20.07
C ASP A 155 11.01 16.33 20.04
N ARG A 156 12.17 15.96 20.62
CA ARG A 156 12.53 14.55 20.82
C ARG A 156 11.52 13.82 21.71
N LYS A 157 11.04 14.47 22.78
CA LYS A 157 9.99 13.89 23.64
C LYS A 157 8.65 13.74 22.91
N ARG A 158 8.40 14.59 21.91
CA ARG A 158 7.17 14.58 21.09
C ARG A 158 7.22 13.55 19.96
N LEU A 159 8.40 13.14 19.52
CA LEU A 159 8.57 12.15 18.45
C LEU A 159 8.03 10.80 18.90
N PHE A 160 7.04 10.28 18.17
CA PHE A 160 6.43 8.99 18.49
C PHE A 160 6.43 8.00 17.32
N ALA A 161 6.58 8.44 16.07
CA ALA A 161 6.58 7.56 14.92
C ALA A 161 7.49 8.06 13.79
N VAL A 162 8.07 7.10 13.08
CA VAL A 162 8.66 7.27 11.74
C VAL A 162 7.79 6.48 10.77
N ALA A 163 7.31 7.15 9.73
CA ALA A 163 6.56 6.53 8.65
C ALA A 163 7.43 6.48 7.39
N CYS A 164 7.89 5.29 7.01
CA CYS A 164 8.63 5.05 5.78
C CYS A 164 7.73 4.45 4.70
N THR A 165 8.14 4.53 3.46
CA THR A 165 7.37 4.10 2.30
C THR A 165 8.04 2.92 1.60
N ALA A 166 7.31 1.84 1.40
CA ALA A 166 7.74 0.70 0.60
C ALA A 166 7.10 0.78 -0.80
N GLY A 167 7.63 1.68 -1.63
CA GLY A 167 7.16 1.95 -2.97
C GLY A 167 6.35 3.26 -3.09
N THR A 168 7.04 4.37 -3.33
CA THR A 168 6.41 5.69 -3.52
C THR A 168 5.47 5.72 -4.73
N THR A 169 4.39 6.50 -4.65
CA THR A 169 3.37 6.55 -5.69
C THR A 169 3.92 6.98 -7.06
N ASN A 170 4.82 7.94 -7.09
CA ASN A 170 5.30 8.50 -8.36
C ASN A 170 6.47 7.70 -8.96
N LEU A 171 7.42 7.26 -8.14
CA LEU A 171 8.67 6.68 -8.61
C LEU A 171 8.81 5.19 -8.29
N GLY A 172 7.97 4.62 -7.42
CA GLY A 172 8.11 3.24 -6.96
C GLY A 172 9.28 3.01 -6.00
N VAL A 173 9.94 4.07 -5.54
CA VAL A 173 11.12 3.99 -4.68
C VAL A 173 10.74 3.39 -3.33
N ILE A 174 11.55 2.47 -2.84
CA ILE A 174 11.48 1.90 -1.49
C ILE A 174 12.50 2.65 -0.63
N ASP A 175 12.06 3.17 0.51
CA ASP A 175 12.93 3.78 1.51
C ASP A 175 13.93 2.76 2.08
N ASP A 176 14.95 3.21 2.76
CA ASP A 176 15.91 2.36 3.48
C ASP A 176 15.26 1.78 4.76
N ILE A 177 14.40 0.77 4.55
CA ILE A 177 13.58 0.18 5.62
C ILE A 177 14.47 -0.36 6.75
N GLN A 178 15.60 -1.01 6.41
CA GLN A 178 16.56 -1.56 7.38
C GLN A 178 17.15 -0.44 8.25
N GLY A 179 17.78 0.58 7.64
CA GLY A 179 18.40 1.65 8.39
C GLY A 179 17.40 2.47 9.21
N ILE A 180 16.19 2.71 8.68
CA ILE A 180 15.11 3.37 9.43
C ILE A 180 14.66 2.50 10.61
N GLY A 181 14.60 1.18 10.43
CA GLY A 181 14.28 0.23 11.49
C GLY A 181 15.28 0.26 12.63
N GLU A 182 16.58 0.25 12.32
CA GLU A 182 17.68 0.33 13.30
C GLU A 182 17.59 1.62 14.12
N VAL A 183 17.44 2.78 13.46
CA VAL A 183 17.28 4.07 14.12
C VAL A 183 15.99 4.14 14.96
N SER A 184 14.90 3.61 14.45
CA SER A 184 13.63 3.57 15.19
C SER A 184 13.71 2.74 16.47
N GLN A 185 14.45 1.64 16.45
CA GLN A 185 14.72 0.81 17.65
C GLN A 185 15.62 1.54 18.65
N GLU A 186 16.70 2.17 18.18
CA GLU A 186 17.63 2.90 19.05
C GLU A 186 16.92 4.04 19.81
N HIS A 187 16.05 4.78 19.13
CA HIS A 187 15.30 5.88 19.72
C HIS A 187 13.98 5.48 20.38
N ASN A 188 13.63 4.17 20.34
CA ASN A 188 12.35 3.65 20.85
C ASN A 188 11.14 4.38 20.30
N VAL A 189 11.10 4.54 18.98
CA VAL A 189 10.05 5.23 18.20
C VAL A 189 9.30 4.19 17.36
N TRP A 190 7.99 4.36 17.23
CA TRP A 190 7.18 3.47 16.41
C TRP A 190 7.56 3.57 14.92
N MET A 191 7.93 2.45 14.31
CA MET A 191 8.13 2.37 12.86
C MET A 191 6.85 1.88 12.18
N HIS A 192 6.35 2.67 11.23
CA HIS A 192 5.25 2.31 10.36
C HIS A 192 5.71 2.24 8.91
N VAL A 193 5.36 1.17 8.19
CA VAL A 193 5.69 1.00 6.77
C VAL A 193 4.43 1.17 5.92
N ASP A 194 4.39 2.24 5.14
CA ASP A 194 3.38 2.42 4.09
C ASP A 194 3.81 1.66 2.83
N GLY A 195 3.35 0.43 2.71
CA GLY A 195 3.51 -0.41 1.53
C GLY A 195 2.24 -0.49 0.67
N ALA A 196 1.34 0.49 0.76
CA ALA A 196 0.04 0.46 0.10
C ALA A 196 0.12 0.02 -1.37
N TYR A 197 1.12 0.50 -2.11
CA TYR A 197 1.39 0.04 -3.47
C TYR A 197 2.45 -1.07 -3.49
N GLY A 198 3.68 -0.74 -3.08
CA GLY A 198 4.83 -1.59 -3.32
C GLY A 198 4.94 -2.80 -2.40
N GLY A 199 4.21 -2.83 -1.27
CA GLY A 199 4.19 -3.97 -0.36
C GLY A 199 3.75 -5.29 -1.03
N ALA A 200 3.00 -5.22 -2.13
CA ALA A 200 2.68 -6.38 -2.96
C ALA A 200 3.93 -7.06 -3.56
N GLY A 201 5.01 -6.29 -3.76
CA GLY A 201 6.30 -6.78 -4.21
C GLY A 201 6.94 -7.82 -3.30
N LEU A 202 6.56 -7.85 -2.02
CA LEU A 202 6.96 -8.92 -1.09
C LEU A 202 6.59 -10.33 -1.57
N ALA A 203 5.60 -10.45 -2.44
CA ALA A 203 5.23 -11.73 -3.04
C ALA A 203 6.20 -12.18 -4.14
N ALA A 204 7.05 -11.27 -4.67
CA ALA A 204 7.98 -11.56 -5.76
C ALA A 204 9.39 -11.85 -5.24
N PRO A 205 9.91 -13.09 -5.40
CA PRO A 205 11.26 -13.44 -4.94
C PRO A 205 12.37 -12.57 -5.53
N SER A 206 12.21 -12.10 -6.76
CA SER A 206 13.26 -11.35 -7.49
C SER A 206 13.61 -9.98 -6.89
N ILE A 207 12.73 -9.43 -6.05
CA ILE A 207 12.91 -8.10 -5.43
C ILE A 207 12.78 -8.14 -3.92
N ARG A 208 12.75 -9.33 -3.31
CA ARG A 208 12.54 -9.52 -1.87
C ARG A 208 13.52 -8.73 -1.02
N ASP A 209 14.79 -8.69 -1.42
CA ASP A 209 15.87 -8.04 -0.68
C ASP A 209 15.69 -6.52 -0.57
N ALA A 210 14.90 -5.90 -1.48
CA ALA A 210 14.58 -4.48 -1.40
C ALA A 210 13.72 -4.11 -0.16
N PHE A 211 13.13 -5.11 0.49
CA PHE A 211 12.28 -4.93 1.67
C PHE A 211 12.97 -5.36 2.97
N ASN A 212 14.28 -5.62 2.96
CA ASN A 212 15.02 -6.00 4.16
C ASN A 212 14.78 -4.99 5.29
N GLY A 213 14.56 -5.47 6.51
CA GLY A 213 14.22 -4.67 7.67
C GLY A 213 12.72 -4.45 7.90
N ILE A 214 11.84 -4.90 6.99
CA ILE A 214 10.39 -4.73 7.17
C ILE A 214 9.87 -5.47 8.41
N GLU A 215 10.52 -6.57 8.79
CA GLU A 215 10.23 -7.33 10.00
C GLU A 215 10.48 -6.54 11.29
N MET A 216 11.19 -5.42 11.23
CA MET A 216 11.43 -4.51 12.36
C MET A 216 10.26 -3.54 12.57
N ALA A 217 9.34 -3.43 11.61
CA ALA A 217 8.23 -2.49 11.69
C ALA A 217 7.20 -2.90 12.76
N HIS A 218 6.68 -1.92 13.49
CA HIS A 218 5.59 -2.14 14.44
C HIS A 218 4.25 -2.31 13.73
N SER A 219 4.10 -1.66 12.56
CA SER A 219 2.91 -1.77 11.71
C SER A 219 3.26 -1.63 10.23
N PHE A 220 2.49 -2.30 9.40
CA PHE A 220 2.66 -2.34 7.96
C PHE A 220 1.29 -2.33 7.26
N ILE A 221 1.18 -1.63 6.14
CA ILE A 221 0.01 -1.70 5.27
C ILE A 221 0.38 -2.13 3.86
N VAL A 222 -0.51 -2.86 3.23
CA VAL A 222 -0.52 -3.10 1.78
C VAL A 222 -1.95 -3.06 1.27
N ASP A 223 -2.17 -2.52 0.06
CA ASP A 223 -3.48 -2.46 -0.58
C ASP A 223 -3.64 -3.60 -1.60
N PRO A 224 -4.25 -4.75 -1.24
CA PRO A 224 -4.52 -5.81 -2.20
C PRO A 224 -5.31 -5.33 -3.41
N HIS A 225 -6.16 -4.32 -3.27
CA HIS A 225 -6.91 -3.74 -4.38
C HIS A 225 -6.04 -2.96 -5.39
N LYS A 226 -4.74 -2.77 -5.11
CA LYS A 226 -3.79 -2.17 -6.05
C LYS A 226 -3.04 -3.24 -6.85
N TRP A 227 -2.16 -3.96 -6.20
CA TRP A 227 -1.22 -4.85 -6.90
C TRP A 227 -1.28 -6.33 -6.43
N LEU A 228 -2.27 -6.70 -5.63
CA LEU A 228 -2.61 -8.09 -5.30
C LEU A 228 -3.99 -8.48 -5.83
N PHE A 229 -4.47 -7.79 -6.86
CA PHE A 229 -5.58 -8.16 -7.71
C PHE A 229 -6.92 -8.38 -6.97
N ALA A 230 -7.09 -7.79 -5.79
CA ALA A 230 -8.37 -7.79 -5.10
C ALA A 230 -9.29 -6.66 -5.60
N PRO A 231 -10.62 -6.83 -5.54
CA PRO A 231 -11.54 -5.73 -5.86
C PRO A 231 -11.49 -4.63 -4.80
N PHE A 232 -11.86 -3.40 -5.20
CA PHE A 232 -12.06 -2.29 -4.28
C PHE A 232 -13.24 -2.58 -3.34
N ASP A 233 -13.11 -2.33 -2.03
CA ASP A 233 -11.95 -1.72 -1.39
C ASP A 233 -11.30 -2.71 -0.41
N CYS A 234 -9.98 -2.79 -0.39
CA CYS A 234 -9.26 -3.76 0.44
C CYS A 234 -7.83 -3.28 0.72
N CYS A 235 -7.52 -2.97 1.98
CA CYS A 235 -6.18 -2.69 2.49
C CYS A 235 -5.93 -3.58 3.70
N ALA A 236 -4.83 -4.33 3.71
CA ALA A 236 -4.38 -5.06 4.88
C ALA A 236 -3.58 -4.13 5.78
N LEU A 237 -4.01 -3.97 7.01
CA LEU A 237 -3.29 -3.31 8.10
C LEU A 237 -2.84 -4.39 9.07
N ILE A 238 -1.53 -4.50 9.28
CA ILE A 238 -0.92 -5.54 10.10
C ILE A 238 -0.05 -4.90 11.17
N TYR A 239 -0.16 -5.41 12.38
CA TYR A 239 0.68 -5.04 13.51
C TYR A 239 1.54 -6.26 13.91
N GLN A 240 2.79 -5.99 14.28
CA GLN A 240 3.67 -7.00 14.85
C GLN A 240 3.12 -7.52 16.18
N GLU A 241 2.65 -6.60 17.03
CA GLU A 241 2.01 -6.84 18.31
C GLU A 241 0.58 -6.27 18.31
N PRO A 242 -0.43 -7.02 17.87
CA PRO A 242 -1.81 -6.53 17.75
C PRO A 242 -2.41 -6.04 19.07
N SER A 243 -1.96 -6.56 20.21
CA SER A 243 -2.40 -6.10 21.54
C SER A 243 -2.23 -4.61 21.75
N LEU A 244 -1.14 -4.03 21.20
CA LEU A 244 -0.86 -2.60 21.29
C LEU A 244 -1.87 -1.76 20.49
N ALA A 245 -2.31 -2.27 19.34
CA ALA A 245 -3.33 -1.62 18.54
C ALA A 245 -4.72 -1.76 19.16
N ARG A 246 -5.02 -2.92 19.75
CA ARG A 246 -6.27 -3.17 20.46
C ARG A 246 -6.51 -2.15 21.55
N GLU A 247 -5.53 -1.85 22.36
CA GLU A 247 -5.63 -0.83 23.43
C GLU A 247 -6.03 0.55 22.90
N ALA A 248 -5.65 0.88 21.67
CA ALA A 248 -5.94 2.17 21.05
C ALA A 248 -7.32 2.24 20.36
N HIS A 249 -7.80 1.11 19.86
CA HIS A 249 -8.96 1.06 18.97
C HIS A 249 -10.18 0.41 19.57
N GLN A 250 -10.03 -0.45 20.61
CA GLN A 250 -11.15 -1.13 21.22
C GLN A 250 -12.20 -0.15 21.71
N GLN A 251 -13.40 -0.28 21.17
CA GLN A 251 -14.54 0.53 21.59
C GLN A 251 -15.20 -0.10 22.81
N GLN A 252 -15.52 0.73 23.81
CA GLN A 252 -16.20 0.31 25.02
C GLN A 252 -17.69 0.67 24.97
N GLY A 253 -18.53 -0.28 25.34
CA GLY A 253 -19.98 -0.08 25.42
C GLY A 253 -20.65 -1.31 26.03
N ALA A 254 -21.67 -1.13 26.85
CA ALA A 254 -22.35 -2.22 27.58
C ALA A 254 -22.82 -3.35 26.63
N TYR A 255 -23.22 -3.04 25.41
CA TYR A 255 -23.64 -4.04 24.42
C TYR A 255 -22.45 -4.76 23.76
N LEU A 256 -21.23 -4.20 23.87
CA LEU A 256 -20.00 -4.79 23.31
C LEU A 256 -19.33 -5.75 24.29
N GLU A 257 -19.58 -5.63 25.60
CA GLU A 257 -18.97 -6.48 26.63
C GLU A 257 -19.23 -7.97 26.38
N VAL A 258 -20.42 -8.31 25.92
CA VAL A 258 -20.81 -9.70 25.59
C VAL A 258 -20.11 -10.21 24.32
N VAL A 259 -19.70 -9.31 23.43
CA VAL A 259 -19.10 -9.62 22.12
C VAL A 259 -17.58 -9.82 22.20
N TYR A 260 -16.93 -9.27 23.24
CA TYR A 260 -15.48 -9.14 23.32
C TYR A 260 -14.75 -10.16 24.18
N ASP A 261 -15.45 -11.17 24.72
CA ASP A 261 -14.83 -12.10 25.68
C ASP A 261 -13.84 -13.08 25.00
N GLY A 262 -12.56 -12.68 24.96
CA GLY A 262 -11.43 -13.55 24.63
C GLY A 262 -11.25 -13.93 23.16
N VAL A 263 -12.05 -13.39 22.22
CA VAL A 263 -11.98 -13.70 20.80
C VAL A 263 -11.41 -12.55 19.99
N TRP A 264 -10.93 -12.85 18.77
CA TRP A 264 -10.44 -11.84 17.82
C TRP A 264 -11.60 -11.08 17.19
N ASN A 265 -11.77 -9.81 17.55
CA ASN A 265 -12.74 -8.93 16.91
C ASN A 265 -12.02 -7.95 16.00
N VAL A 266 -12.37 -7.93 14.73
CA VAL A 266 -11.70 -7.12 13.71
C VAL A 266 -11.79 -5.62 14.01
N SER A 267 -12.90 -5.19 14.63
CA SER A 267 -13.11 -3.81 15.06
C SER A 267 -12.14 -3.31 16.13
N ASP A 268 -11.41 -4.21 16.80
CA ASP A 268 -10.43 -3.84 17.83
C ASP A 268 -9.11 -3.32 17.26
N TYR A 269 -8.89 -3.42 15.94
CA TYR A 269 -7.58 -3.18 15.33
C TYR A 269 -7.54 -1.99 14.37
N ALA A 270 -8.66 -1.26 14.20
CA ALA A 270 -8.75 -0.07 13.37
C ALA A 270 -9.87 0.86 13.87
N HIS A 271 -9.93 2.08 13.33
CA HIS A 271 -10.87 3.12 13.76
C HIS A 271 -12.36 2.85 13.46
N HIS A 272 -12.69 1.79 12.73
CA HIS A 272 -14.07 1.47 12.34
C HIS A 272 -14.68 0.39 13.23
N LEU A 273 -15.99 0.43 13.41
CA LEU A 273 -16.79 -0.64 14.05
C LEU A 273 -17.51 -1.44 12.96
N SER A 274 -18.52 -0.84 12.33
CA SER A 274 -19.26 -1.50 11.25
C SER A 274 -18.43 -1.56 9.97
N ARG A 275 -18.26 -2.75 9.41
CA ARG A 275 -17.50 -2.97 8.19
C ARG A 275 -18.00 -4.20 7.42
N ARG A 276 -17.82 -4.17 6.09
CA ARG A 276 -17.93 -5.39 5.28
C ARG A 276 -16.67 -6.24 5.44
N ALA A 277 -16.75 -7.52 5.19
CA ALA A 277 -15.61 -8.44 5.18
C ALA A 277 -14.78 -8.27 3.88
N ARG A 278 -13.94 -7.24 3.85
CA ARG A 278 -13.19 -6.79 2.66
C ARG A 278 -12.11 -7.74 2.18
N GLY A 279 -11.55 -8.53 3.09
CA GLY A 279 -10.50 -9.48 2.79
C GLY A 279 -10.99 -10.81 2.20
N LEU A 280 -12.28 -11.09 2.28
CA LEU A 280 -12.85 -12.35 1.79
C LEU A 280 -12.61 -12.60 0.30
N PRO A 281 -12.76 -11.63 -0.61
CA PRO A 281 -12.46 -11.84 -2.03
C PRO A 281 -10.99 -12.21 -2.28
N LEU A 282 -10.05 -11.58 -1.56
CA LEU A 282 -8.63 -11.95 -1.60
C LEU A 282 -8.41 -13.37 -1.08
N TRP A 283 -8.96 -13.69 0.09
CA TRP A 283 -8.85 -15.02 0.69
C TRP A 283 -9.36 -16.11 -0.25
N PHE A 284 -10.53 -15.91 -0.87
CA PHE A 284 -11.11 -16.86 -1.80
C PHE A 284 -10.21 -17.10 -3.01
N SER A 285 -9.65 -16.03 -3.57
CA SER A 285 -8.73 -16.12 -4.70
C SER A 285 -7.42 -16.84 -4.30
N LEU A 286 -6.88 -16.54 -3.11
CA LEU A 286 -5.71 -17.26 -2.56
C LEU A 286 -6.00 -18.75 -2.34
N ALA A 287 -7.18 -19.08 -1.78
CA ALA A 287 -7.58 -20.47 -1.56
C ALA A 287 -7.80 -21.25 -2.87
N THR A 288 -8.23 -20.54 -3.92
CA THR A 288 -8.51 -21.13 -5.23
C THR A 288 -7.23 -21.36 -6.05
N HIS A 289 -6.31 -20.40 -6.06
CA HIS A 289 -5.17 -20.37 -6.98
C HIS A 289 -3.82 -20.61 -6.31
N GLY A 290 -3.77 -20.49 -4.98
CA GLY A 290 -2.53 -20.61 -4.20
C GLY A 290 -1.65 -19.37 -4.29
N THR A 291 -0.70 -19.26 -3.36
CA THR A 291 0.20 -18.10 -3.22
C THR A 291 1.21 -18.00 -4.37
N LYS A 292 1.58 -19.15 -4.97
CA LYS A 292 2.50 -19.15 -6.13
C LYS A 292 1.93 -18.39 -7.33
N ALA A 293 0.64 -18.47 -7.58
CA ALA A 293 0.00 -17.75 -8.68
C ALA A 293 0.10 -16.22 -8.49
N TYR A 294 0.05 -15.75 -7.24
CA TYR A 294 0.28 -14.34 -6.90
C TYR A 294 1.73 -13.93 -7.13
N ALA A 295 2.69 -14.74 -6.68
CA ALA A 295 4.10 -14.49 -6.94
C ALA A 295 4.39 -14.39 -8.44
N ASP A 296 3.93 -15.36 -9.23
CA ASP A 296 4.12 -15.38 -10.68
C ASP A 296 3.47 -14.14 -11.35
N ALA A 297 2.30 -13.70 -10.88
CA ALA A 297 1.61 -12.54 -11.43
C ALA A 297 2.34 -11.22 -11.12
N VAL A 298 2.88 -11.06 -9.91
CA VAL A 298 3.70 -9.89 -9.57
C VAL A 298 5.01 -9.89 -10.35
N GLU A 299 5.71 -11.02 -10.44
CA GLU A 299 6.92 -11.18 -11.25
C GLU A 299 6.68 -10.83 -12.73
N GLN A 300 5.54 -11.22 -13.30
CA GLN A 300 5.17 -10.87 -14.66
C GLN A 300 5.08 -9.35 -14.84
N THR A 301 4.47 -8.63 -13.93
CA THR A 301 4.37 -7.16 -14.02
C THR A 301 5.72 -6.47 -13.86
N LEU A 302 6.61 -7.00 -13.01
CA LEU A 302 7.98 -6.52 -12.86
C LEU A 302 8.79 -6.72 -14.14
N THR A 303 8.63 -7.88 -14.79
CA THR A 303 9.29 -8.19 -16.06
C THR A 303 8.85 -7.20 -17.15
N VAL A 304 7.53 -6.98 -17.29
CA VAL A 304 7.01 -6.03 -18.28
C VAL A 304 7.47 -4.59 -17.98
N ALA A 305 7.61 -4.22 -16.70
CA ALA A 305 8.12 -2.89 -16.34
C ALA A 305 9.59 -2.70 -16.75
N LYS A 306 10.44 -3.72 -16.56
CA LYS A 306 11.83 -3.70 -17.02
C LYS A 306 11.92 -3.59 -18.54
N GLU A 307 11.10 -4.37 -19.26
CA GLU A 307 11.04 -4.33 -20.72
C GLU A 307 10.50 -2.97 -21.21
N ALA A 308 9.51 -2.38 -20.52
CA ALA A 308 9.00 -1.04 -20.83
C ALA A 308 10.10 0.03 -20.69
N ALA A 309 10.93 -0.05 -19.65
CA ALA A 309 12.08 0.84 -19.50
C ALA A 309 13.04 0.74 -20.67
N VAL A 310 13.37 -0.49 -21.12
CA VAL A 310 14.21 -0.72 -22.30
C VAL A 310 13.57 -0.16 -23.58
N CYS A 311 12.25 -0.30 -23.76
CA CYS A 311 11.54 0.28 -24.91
C CYS A 311 11.62 1.82 -24.89
N ILE A 312 11.45 2.45 -23.72
CA ILE A 312 11.57 3.90 -23.56
C ILE A 312 13.00 4.36 -23.92
N GLU A 313 14.03 3.70 -23.39
CA GLU A 313 15.44 4.06 -23.65
C GLU A 313 15.85 3.92 -25.13
N ARG A 314 15.26 2.96 -25.84
CA ARG A 314 15.51 2.76 -27.29
C ARG A 314 14.76 3.76 -28.16
N HIS A 315 13.73 4.42 -27.64
CA HIS A 315 12.95 5.34 -28.42
C HIS A 315 13.67 6.69 -28.56
N PRO A 316 13.88 7.22 -29.79
CA PRO A 316 14.72 8.41 -30.02
C PRO A 316 14.18 9.68 -29.34
N GLU A 317 12.86 9.78 -29.19
CA GLU A 317 12.19 10.95 -28.66
C GLU A 317 11.82 10.84 -27.17
N LEU A 318 12.08 9.69 -26.53
CA LEU A 318 11.73 9.47 -25.12
C LEU A 318 12.98 9.42 -24.24
N GLU A 319 12.79 9.63 -22.94
CA GLU A 319 13.86 9.58 -21.96
C GLU A 319 13.27 9.20 -20.59
N LEU A 320 13.89 8.22 -19.92
CA LEU A 320 13.59 7.96 -18.51
C LEU A 320 14.07 9.14 -17.67
N VAL A 321 13.23 9.64 -16.75
CA VAL A 321 13.60 10.74 -15.84
C VAL A 321 14.03 10.23 -14.47
N ALA A 322 13.84 8.97 -14.21
CA ALA A 322 14.31 8.25 -13.04
C ALA A 322 14.54 6.79 -13.40
N GLU A 323 15.39 6.11 -12.61
CA GLU A 323 15.55 4.66 -12.71
C GLU A 323 14.21 3.94 -12.52
N GLN A 324 13.97 2.86 -13.27
CA GLN A 324 12.77 2.04 -13.11
C GLN A 324 12.80 1.34 -11.75
N ASN A 325 11.77 1.56 -10.95
CA ASN A 325 11.58 0.93 -9.64
C ASN A 325 10.25 0.19 -9.58
N LEU A 326 10.26 -1.01 -9.01
CA LEU A 326 9.10 -1.89 -8.93
C LEU A 326 8.44 -2.03 -10.31
N SER A 327 7.15 -1.71 -10.42
CA SER A 327 6.41 -1.74 -11.68
C SER A 327 6.17 -0.35 -12.29
N ILE A 328 7.02 0.65 -11.92
CA ILE A 328 6.88 2.05 -12.35
C ILE A 328 8.02 2.45 -13.29
N CYS A 329 7.66 3.07 -14.42
CA CYS A 329 8.56 3.79 -15.31
C CYS A 329 8.10 5.23 -15.43
N VAL A 330 8.99 6.18 -15.14
CA VAL A 330 8.70 7.62 -15.29
C VAL A 330 9.56 8.15 -16.42
N PHE A 331 8.92 8.78 -17.39
CA PHE A 331 9.60 9.21 -18.61
C PHE A 331 9.00 10.49 -19.18
N ARG A 332 9.77 11.16 -20.01
CA ARG A 332 9.34 12.34 -20.75
C ARG A 332 9.49 12.13 -22.26
N ARG A 333 8.72 12.90 -23.02
CA ARG A 333 8.94 13.10 -24.45
C ARG A 333 9.69 14.41 -24.67
N LYS A 334 10.81 14.32 -25.36
CA LYS A 334 11.67 15.48 -25.66
C LYS A 334 10.89 16.55 -26.44
N GLY A 335 11.02 17.79 -25.98
CA GLY A 335 10.40 18.95 -26.63
C GLY A 335 8.91 19.17 -26.31
N TRP A 336 8.25 18.27 -25.56
CA TRP A 336 6.87 18.46 -25.16
C TRP A 336 6.72 19.39 -23.96
N LEU A 337 5.67 20.21 -24.02
CA LEU A 337 5.19 21.04 -22.91
C LEU A 337 4.00 20.38 -22.21
N ALA A 338 3.55 20.96 -21.11
CA ALA A 338 2.44 20.41 -20.31
C ALA A 338 1.16 20.20 -21.11
N ASP A 339 0.86 21.12 -22.05
CA ASP A 339 -0.34 21.06 -22.89
C ASP A 339 -0.27 19.90 -23.90
N ASP A 340 0.91 19.57 -24.42
CA ASP A 340 1.09 18.43 -25.34
C ASP A 340 0.77 17.11 -24.64
N TYR A 341 1.26 16.93 -23.40
CA TYR A 341 0.95 15.77 -22.57
C TYR A 341 -0.54 15.65 -22.27
N ALA A 342 -1.20 16.77 -21.96
CA ALA A 342 -2.63 16.78 -21.67
C ALA A 342 -3.45 16.40 -22.92
N GLN A 343 -3.16 16.98 -24.08
CA GLN A 343 -3.83 16.67 -25.35
C GLN A 343 -3.64 15.20 -25.75
N TRP A 344 -2.42 14.69 -25.64
CA TRP A 344 -2.15 13.29 -25.93
C TRP A 344 -2.91 12.35 -24.99
N SER A 345 -2.87 12.61 -23.69
CA SER A 345 -3.55 11.79 -22.69
C SER A 345 -5.08 11.77 -22.93
N ASP A 346 -5.67 12.93 -23.22
CA ASP A 346 -7.10 13.05 -23.54
C ASP A 346 -7.46 12.28 -24.83
N HIS A 347 -6.61 12.36 -25.86
CA HIS A 347 -6.79 11.59 -27.09
C HIS A 347 -6.76 10.08 -26.84
N GLN A 348 -5.77 9.59 -26.07
CA GLN A 348 -5.67 8.18 -25.69
C GLN A 348 -6.91 7.70 -24.95
N LEU A 349 -7.43 8.51 -24.03
CA LEU A 349 -8.65 8.20 -23.28
C LEU A 349 -9.89 8.16 -24.19
N GLN A 350 -10.06 9.17 -25.05
CA GLN A 350 -11.22 9.28 -25.95
C GLN A 350 -11.26 8.15 -26.98
N THR A 351 -10.10 7.71 -27.46
CA THR A 351 -10.00 6.60 -28.42
C THR A 351 -10.04 5.22 -27.75
N GLY A 352 -9.97 5.18 -26.41
CA GLY A 352 -9.94 3.92 -25.65
C GLY A 352 -8.64 3.12 -25.81
N GLN A 353 -7.57 3.74 -26.31
CA GLN A 353 -6.28 3.08 -26.51
C GLN A 353 -5.54 2.86 -25.21
N SER A 354 -5.44 3.91 -24.38
CA SER A 354 -4.76 3.81 -23.08
C SER A 354 -5.27 4.84 -22.08
N PHE A 355 -4.95 4.60 -20.80
CA PHE A 355 -5.18 5.57 -19.72
C PHE A 355 -3.85 5.89 -19.04
N VAL A 356 -3.07 6.78 -19.66
CA VAL A 356 -1.79 7.28 -19.15
C VAL A 356 -1.94 8.77 -18.86
N THR A 357 -1.96 9.13 -17.56
CA THR A 357 -2.13 10.52 -17.15
C THR A 357 -0.78 11.17 -16.86
N PRO A 358 -0.59 12.43 -17.29
CA PRO A 358 0.59 13.20 -16.90
C PRO A 358 0.69 13.37 -15.39
N THR A 359 1.91 13.41 -14.89
CA THR A 359 2.23 13.75 -13.50
C THR A 359 3.37 14.77 -13.47
N LYS A 360 3.81 15.16 -12.27
CA LYS A 360 4.97 16.05 -12.12
C LYS A 360 6.09 15.35 -11.37
N HIS A 361 7.31 15.52 -11.88
CA HIS A 361 8.55 15.15 -11.21
C HIS A 361 9.51 16.34 -11.27
N ASN A 362 10.02 16.80 -10.13
CA ASN A 362 10.91 17.97 -10.00
C ASN A 362 10.39 19.23 -10.72
N GLY A 363 9.07 19.46 -10.69
CA GLY A 363 8.42 20.60 -11.35
C GLY A 363 8.15 20.42 -12.85
N GLU A 364 8.69 19.38 -13.48
CA GLU A 364 8.48 19.04 -14.89
C GLU A 364 7.26 18.13 -15.06
N THR A 365 6.51 18.33 -16.15
CA THR A 365 5.42 17.41 -16.54
C THR A 365 6.01 16.19 -17.24
N VAL A 366 5.63 15.01 -16.79
CA VAL A 366 6.14 13.71 -17.25
C VAL A 366 5.02 12.71 -17.38
N LEU A 367 5.26 11.60 -18.07
CA LEU A 367 4.38 10.44 -18.11
C LEU A 367 4.87 9.36 -17.13
N ARG A 368 3.93 8.53 -16.69
CA ARG A 368 4.23 7.44 -15.78
C ARG A 368 3.46 6.18 -16.14
N PHE A 369 4.17 5.10 -16.38
CA PHE A 369 3.58 3.76 -16.33
C PHE A 369 3.59 3.23 -14.90
N CYS A 370 2.50 2.59 -14.50
CA CYS A 370 2.39 1.80 -13.29
C CYS A 370 1.75 0.46 -13.67
N ILE A 371 2.59 -0.55 -13.90
CA ILE A 371 2.19 -1.82 -14.51
C ILE A 371 1.79 -2.79 -13.41
N VAL A 372 0.54 -2.73 -12.99
CA VAL A 372 -0.03 -3.58 -11.92
C VAL A 372 -1.04 -4.60 -12.46
N ASN A 373 -1.33 -4.58 -13.76
CA ASN A 373 -2.20 -5.56 -14.38
C ASN A 373 -1.34 -6.66 -15.02
N PRO A 374 -1.38 -7.90 -14.53
CA PRO A 374 -0.56 -9.00 -15.06
C PRO A 374 -0.92 -9.40 -16.50
N ARG A 375 -1.97 -8.83 -17.06
CA ARG A 375 -2.34 -8.99 -18.48
C ARG A 375 -1.68 -7.97 -19.39
N THR A 376 -1.03 -6.95 -18.84
CA THR A 376 -0.25 -6.02 -19.64
C THR A 376 0.93 -6.76 -20.27
N THR A 377 1.14 -6.52 -21.55
CA THR A 377 2.24 -7.09 -22.32
C THR A 377 3.16 -5.99 -22.83
N VAL A 378 4.37 -6.34 -23.22
CA VAL A 378 5.30 -5.42 -23.87
C VAL A 378 4.71 -4.83 -25.14
N GLN A 379 3.96 -5.62 -25.91
CA GLN A 379 3.29 -5.13 -27.11
C GLN A 379 2.31 -3.97 -26.79
N HIS A 380 1.54 -4.06 -25.71
CA HIS A 380 0.69 -2.93 -25.29
C HIS A 380 1.50 -1.67 -24.96
N ILE A 381 2.69 -1.85 -24.36
CA ILE A 381 3.60 -0.74 -24.08
C ILE A 381 4.13 -0.13 -25.37
N GLU A 382 4.61 -0.97 -26.32
CA GLU A 382 5.11 -0.52 -27.63
C GLU A 382 4.03 0.24 -28.42
N GLU A 383 2.79 -0.24 -28.43
CA GLU A 383 1.64 0.43 -29.06
C GLU A 383 1.38 1.82 -28.45
N ILE A 384 1.48 1.95 -27.12
CA ILE A 384 1.33 3.24 -26.44
C ILE A 384 2.51 4.17 -26.77
N LEU A 385 3.75 3.67 -26.71
CA LEU A 385 4.95 4.47 -27.00
C LEU A 385 4.99 4.94 -28.46
N ALA A 386 4.51 4.12 -29.41
CA ALA A 386 4.43 4.49 -30.82
C ALA A 386 3.43 5.63 -31.09
N SER A 387 2.53 5.94 -30.15
CA SER A 387 1.57 7.06 -30.26
C SER A 387 2.12 8.39 -29.71
N LEU A 388 3.30 8.35 -29.11
CA LEU A 388 4.03 9.52 -28.60
C LEU A 388 4.94 10.12 -29.68
#